data_21696988c7c9a946259d8647b6f0808f
#
_entry.id   21696988c7c9a946259d8647b6f0808f
#
_cell.length_a   1.000
_cell.length_b   1.000
_cell.length_c   1.000
_cell.angle_alpha   90.00
_cell.angle_beta   90.00
_cell.angle_gamma   90.00
#
_symmetry.space_group_name_H-M   'P 1'
#
loop_
_entity.id
_entity.type
_entity.pdbx_description
1 polymer ?
#
loop_
_entity_poly.entity_id
_entity_poly.type
_entity_poly.pdbx_seq_one_letter_code
_entity_poly.pdbx_strand_id
1 'polypeptide(L)'
;MVGFQTGVRSKGKLVSSCENPGLGLKLFIGGDAFSDNVRVEMEAGEKITSVTELIVYRKKFSEIQELLGRGEVAMLANSNNNDDCGLKRLDVNENLPDIKPVDTSSEWWALLGIPGNNRYIFFGFQSPVQHRTFLRVKDGYFECGCTIQRKLPAGDTFISDTLAIKEGVSPHKLLEAFGDFCAKTAPCRVTGERGIGWNSWDYYFRIFEEDDLRENIKAMKKFNAKTGIALNTVVIDDGWFNDFGDWRVNGRFPTGLEGIARTIKDSGFTPGIWLAPFNVHYFTKALLRTPEICALCEDEKTQIEEWPFGPLRFVDPTHPEGVEFLTEIFSGLKRAGFSYFKVDFLHYLITFGNNKRFFKNDLGRMEILRRGLKIIRAAIGEDSYLLTCGCPPEAAIGIADANRIGGDISTYNSTTQINSRFLASRYWMNNRLFTSDPDFLITRCDATANDTHHNPLHLNPEKGSRSGEPWKDEKDPIIWATLVGMSGGELVLADHLGKLNKKGFEMIRTTIQNSSPDAARPLDLMEKRHPEIWFREGVKPALAVINWSTSDRKITLPVSEFPSLKQFTGIADIWKGIKISEEKGLFTVDIPPLSVAWFVK
;
A
#
# COMPACT_ATOMS: atom_id res chain seq x y z
N MET A 1 28.38 -11.98 1.44
CA MET A 1 27.50 -12.52 2.52
C MET A 1 28.20 -13.21 3.72
N VAL A 2 29.49 -13.10 3.90
CA VAL A 2 30.22 -13.81 4.97
C VAL A 2 29.95 -13.16 6.33
N GLY A 3 29.76 -13.97 7.39
CA GLY A 3 29.78 -13.50 8.78
C GLY A 3 28.44 -12.96 9.33
N PHE A 4 27.31 -13.60 9.03
CA PHE A 4 26.04 -13.34 9.72
C PHE A 4 25.66 -14.47 10.70
N GLN A 5 24.73 -14.20 11.59
CA GLN A 5 24.21 -15.15 12.58
C GLN A 5 22.75 -15.50 12.28
N THR A 6 22.33 -16.67 12.72
CA THR A 6 20.92 -17.08 12.76
C THR A 6 20.53 -17.38 14.20
N GLY A 7 19.24 -17.37 14.52
CA GLY A 7 18.80 -17.64 15.88
C GLY A 7 17.28 -17.62 16.03
N VAL A 8 16.82 -17.79 17.26
CA VAL A 8 15.41 -17.70 17.62
C VAL A 8 15.21 -16.71 18.75
N ARG A 9 14.05 -16.06 18.80
CA ARG A 9 13.67 -15.20 19.92
C ARG A 9 12.51 -15.83 20.68
N SER A 10 12.73 -16.02 21.97
CA SER A 10 11.72 -16.56 22.88
C SER A 10 11.59 -15.65 24.09
N LYS A 11 10.37 -15.26 24.46
CA LYS A 11 10.09 -14.34 25.58
C LYS A 11 10.99 -13.09 25.56
N GLY A 12 11.25 -12.53 24.38
CA GLY A 12 12.08 -11.33 24.18
C GLY A 12 13.60 -11.59 24.20
N LYS A 13 14.08 -12.79 24.55
CA LYS A 13 15.51 -13.12 24.55
C LYS A 13 15.92 -13.81 23.25
N LEU A 14 17.01 -13.37 22.66
CA LEU A 14 17.64 -14.03 21.52
C LEU A 14 18.46 -15.21 22.00
N VAL A 15 18.34 -16.35 21.32
CA VAL A 15 19.19 -17.52 21.45
C VAL A 15 19.78 -17.80 20.09
N SER A 16 21.08 -17.60 19.93
CA SER A 16 21.77 -17.85 18.66
C SER A 16 22.14 -19.33 18.51
N SER A 17 22.29 -19.78 17.28
CA SER A 17 22.78 -21.12 16.96
C SER A 17 24.20 -21.37 17.47
N CYS A 18 25.01 -20.30 17.62
CA CYS A 18 26.36 -20.37 18.18
C CYS A 18 26.36 -20.63 19.69
N GLU A 19 25.32 -20.15 20.40
CA GLU A 19 25.23 -20.28 21.88
C GLU A 19 24.50 -21.54 22.31
N ASN A 20 23.66 -22.12 21.46
CA ASN A 20 22.93 -23.35 21.78
C ASN A 20 22.82 -24.26 20.52
N PRO A 21 23.80 -25.17 20.35
CA PRO A 21 23.80 -26.14 19.24
C PRO A 21 22.60 -27.10 19.23
N GLY A 22 21.88 -27.22 20.34
CA GLY A 22 20.67 -28.04 20.46
C GLY A 22 19.38 -27.41 19.94
N LEU A 23 19.45 -26.21 19.28
CA LEU A 23 18.27 -25.54 18.72
C LEU A 23 17.72 -26.18 17.44
N GLY A 24 18.39 -27.20 16.88
CA GLY A 24 17.92 -27.86 15.65
C GLY A 24 17.80 -26.94 14.45
N LEU A 25 18.63 -25.87 14.36
CA LEU A 25 18.62 -24.95 13.22
C LEU A 25 19.46 -25.48 12.07
N LYS A 26 18.85 -25.58 10.89
CA LYS A 26 19.55 -25.88 9.62
C LYS A 26 19.56 -24.63 8.75
N LEU A 27 20.74 -24.21 8.33
CA LEU A 27 20.95 -23.05 7.49
C LEU A 27 21.15 -23.48 6.03
N PHE A 28 20.40 -22.90 5.11
CA PHE A 28 20.55 -23.08 3.69
C PHE A 28 21.02 -21.77 3.06
N ILE A 29 22.16 -21.80 2.38
CA ILE A 29 22.69 -20.68 1.61
C ILE A 29 22.77 -21.12 0.16
N GLY A 30 22.24 -20.30 -0.72
CA GLY A 30 22.24 -20.54 -2.15
C GLY A 30 22.28 -19.21 -2.91
N GLY A 31 22.01 -19.28 -4.19
CA GLY A 31 21.87 -18.11 -5.05
C GLY A 31 21.01 -18.44 -6.26
N ASP A 32 20.44 -17.42 -6.84
CA ASP A 32 19.70 -17.47 -8.09
C ASP A 32 20.16 -16.35 -9.04
N ALA A 33 19.46 -16.18 -10.15
CA ALA A 33 19.77 -15.12 -11.12
C ALA A 33 19.60 -13.69 -10.57
N PHE A 34 18.87 -13.53 -9.45
CA PHE A 34 18.65 -12.23 -8.84
C PHE A 34 19.63 -11.95 -7.69
N SER A 35 19.83 -12.90 -6.75
CA SER A 35 20.42 -12.62 -5.44
C SER A 35 21.13 -13.82 -4.82
N ASP A 36 21.88 -13.55 -3.76
CA ASP A 36 22.21 -14.55 -2.75
C ASP A 36 21.00 -14.81 -1.86
N ASN A 37 20.77 -16.07 -1.50
CA ASN A 37 19.57 -16.52 -0.81
C ASN A 37 19.90 -17.18 0.53
N VAL A 38 19.09 -16.88 1.55
CA VAL A 38 19.19 -17.47 2.88
C VAL A 38 17.85 -18.01 3.32
N ARG A 39 17.82 -19.27 3.75
CA ARG A 39 16.65 -19.91 4.37
C ARG A 39 17.08 -20.67 5.61
N VAL A 40 16.24 -20.67 6.63
CA VAL A 40 16.48 -21.39 7.89
C VAL A 40 15.33 -22.35 8.14
N GLU A 41 15.65 -23.59 8.47
CA GLU A 41 14.73 -24.58 9.01
C GLU A 41 15.01 -24.75 10.50
N MET A 42 13.96 -24.78 11.31
CA MET A 42 14.01 -25.01 12.74
C MET A 42 13.16 -26.20 13.09
N GLU A 43 13.74 -27.19 13.76
CA GLU A 43 13.03 -28.29 14.39
C GLU A 43 12.74 -27.92 15.85
N ALA A 44 11.48 -27.96 16.27
CA ALA A 44 11.08 -27.63 17.62
C ALA A 44 11.49 -28.74 18.60
N GLY A 45 12.43 -28.46 19.49
CA GLY A 45 12.82 -29.37 20.59
C GLY A 45 11.87 -29.21 21.78
N GLU A 46 11.91 -30.19 22.72
CA GLU A 46 11.06 -30.20 23.94
C GLU A 46 11.13 -28.91 24.78
N LYS A 47 12.22 -28.15 24.66
CA LYS A 47 12.47 -26.93 25.44
C LYS A 47 12.04 -25.63 24.72
N ILE A 48 11.56 -25.69 23.47
CA ILE A 48 11.29 -24.50 22.65
C ILE A 48 9.80 -24.43 22.30
N THR A 49 8.95 -24.32 23.30
CA THR A 49 7.49 -24.19 23.10
C THR A 49 7.00 -22.73 22.95
N SER A 50 7.86 -21.74 23.18
CA SER A 50 7.47 -20.30 23.23
C SER A 50 8.31 -19.42 22.31
N VAL A 51 8.77 -19.93 21.16
CA VAL A 51 9.48 -19.13 20.15
C VAL A 51 8.49 -18.23 19.43
N THR A 52 8.83 -16.95 19.34
CA THR A 52 7.99 -15.93 18.67
C THR A 52 8.56 -15.44 17.35
N GLU A 53 9.87 -15.60 17.14
CA GLU A 53 10.57 -15.14 15.94
C GLU A 53 11.67 -16.13 15.55
N LEU A 54 11.80 -16.37 14.24
CA LEU A 54 12.96 -17.04 13.65
C LEU A 54 13.82 -16.00 12.93
N ILE A 55 15.05 -15.81 13.38
CA ILE A 55 16.01 -14.88 12.79
C ILE A 55 16.76 -15.60 11.67
N VAL A 56 16.51 -15.14 10.44
CA VAL A 56 17.11 -15.69 9.22
C VAL A 56 18.49 -15.09 8.97
N TYR A 57 18.63 -13.80 9.24
CA TYR A 57 19.87 -13.05 9.05
C TYR A 57 20.05 -12.04 10.17
N ARG A 58 21.24 -12.00 10.76
CA ARG A 58 21.61 -11.05 11.80
C ARG A 58 23.07 -10.66 11.68
N LYS A 59 23.34 -9.38 11.49
CA LYS A 59 24.70 -8.84 11.36
C LYS A 59 24.83 -7.56 12.17
N LYS A 60 26.01 -7.31 12.76
CA LYS A 60 26.26 -6.03 13.44
C LYS A 60 26.00 -4.89 12.47
N PHE A 61 25.28 -3.88 12.93
CA PHE A 61 24.93 -2.75 12.07
C PHE A 61 26.19 -1.97 11.63
N SER A 62 27.21 -1.87 12.48
CA SER A 62 28.50 -1.28 12.15
C SER A 62 29.21 -1.97 10.97
N GLU A 63 29.10 -3.31 10.86
CA GLU A 63 29.68 -4.04 9.73
C GLU A 63 28.92 -3.79 8.42
N ILE A 64 27.58 -3.58 8.48
CA ILE A 64 26.80 -3.15 7.31
C ILE A 64 27.18 -1.74 6.91
N GLN A 65 27.40 -0.85 7.87
CA GLN A 65 27.87 0.51 7.66
C GLN A 65 29.23 0.54 6.95
N GLU A 66 30.19 -0.30 7.37
CA GLU A 66 31.49 -0.46 6.70
C GLU A 66 31.36 -0.88 5.24
N LEU A 67 30.43 -1.81 4.93
CA LEU A 67 30.15 -2.23 3.55
C LEU A 67 29.59 -1.09 2.70
N LEU A 68 28.73 -0.24 3.25
CA LEU A 68 28.13 0.90 2.55
C LEU A 68 29.08 2.09 2.42
N GLY A 69 30.07 2.21 3.31
CA GLY A 69 31.06 3.27 3.35
C GLY A 69 30.85 4.26 4.49
N ARG A 70 31.46 5.45 4.38
CA ARG A 70 31.35 6.50 5.43
C ARG A 70 30.10 7.35 5.22
N GLY A 71 29.32 7.55 6.26
CA GLY A 71 28.14 8.42 6.26
C GLY A 71 26.99 7.83 7.06
N GLU A 72 25.91 8.60 7.19
CA GLU A 72 24.67 8.18 7.83
C GLU A 72 23.92 7.19 6.93
N VAL A 73 23.64 6.01 7.44
CA VAL A 73 22.86 5.00 6.70
C VAL A 73 21.39 5.39 6.71
N ALA A 74 20.77 5.35 5.55
CA ALA A 74 19.33 5.46 5.36
C ALA A 74 18.74 4.10 4.99
N MET A 75 17.53 3.82 5.49
CA MET A 75 16.72 2.67 5.12
C MET A 75 15.46 3.13 4.42
N LEU A 76 15.26 2.69 3.18
CA LEU A 76 13.96 2.74 2.54
C LEU A 76 13.17 1.54 3.03
N ALA A 77 12.10 1.81 3.79
CA ALA A 77 11.28 0.80 4.44
C ALA A 77 9.94 0.61 3.74
N ASN A 78 9.44 -0.62 3.75
CA ASN A 78 8.07 -0.98 3.42
C ASN A 78 7.32 -1.29 4.71
N SER A 79 6.17 -0.69 4.90
CA SER A 79 5.29 -0.96 6.03
C SER A 79 3.84 -0.81 5.61
N ASN A 80 2.96 -1.54 6.26
CA ASN A 80 1.52 -1.35 6.13
C ASN A 80 0.97 -0.32 7.13
N ASN A 81 1.82 0.17 8.03
CA ASN A 81 1.49 1.29 8.91
C ASN A 81 1.85 2.61 8.23
N ASN A 82 0.91 3.56 8.23
CA ASN A 82 1.03 4.86 7.55
C ASN A 82 2.27 5.67 7.95
N ASP A 83 2.77 5.53 9.17
CA ASP A 83 3.89 6.34 9.66
C ASP A 83 5.26 5.71 9.37
N ASP A 84 5.30 4.43 9.00
CA ASP A 84 6.54 3.66 8.92
C ASP A 84 7.06 3.38 7.52
N CYS A 85 6.27 3.63 6.47
CA CYS A 85 6.72 3.48 5.09
C CYS A 85 7.54 4.68 4.60
N GLY A 86 8.55 4.40 3.80
CA GLY A 86 9.41 5.42 3.18
C GLY A 86 10.82 5.49 3.75
N LEU A 87 11.52 6.57 3.45
CA LEU A 87 12.92 6.75 3.85
C LEU A 87 13.05 7.11 5.33
N LYS A 88 13.90 6.36 6.04
CA LYS A 88 14.27 6.58 7.45
C LYS A 88 15.78 6.76 7.56
N ARG A 89 16.23 7.73 8.38
CA ARG A 89 17.63 7.86 8.77
C ARG A 89 17.88 6.97 9.99
N LEU A 90 18.94 6.17 9.93
CA LEU A 90 19.32 5.25 11.00
C LEU A 90 20.44 5.90 11.80
N ASP A 91 20.10 6.74 12.78
CA ASP A 91 21.08 7.36 13.65
C ASP A 91 21.54 6.34 14.71
N VAL A 92 22.82 6.00 14.71
CA VAL A 92 23.44 5.01 15.60
C VAL A 92 23.98 5.67 16.87
N ASN A 93 23.77 6.96 17.08
CA ASN A 93 24.19 7.63 18.30
C ASN A 93 23.31 7.23 19.49
N GLU A 94 23.69 6.11 20.13
CA GLU A 94 23.12 5.58 21.38
C GLU A 94 23.20 6.57 22.56
N ASN A 95 23.77 7.78 22.38
CA ASN A 95 24.08 8.73 23.43
C ASN A 95 23.18 9.99 23.48
N LEU A 96 22.09 10.03 22.71
CA LEU A 96 21.11 11.11 22.85
C LEU A 96 19.92 10.64 23.69
N PRO A 97 19.80 11.07 24.97
CA PRO A 97 18.86 10.53 25.94
C PRO A 97 17.37 10.82 25.65
N ASP A 98 17.04 11.65 24.68
CA ASP A 98 15.67 12.13 24.43
C ASP A 98 15.08 11.73 23.06
N ILE A 99 15.80 10.98 22.23
CA ILE A 99 15.25 10.45 21.00
C ILE A 99 14.79 9.03 21.28
N LYS A 100 13.47 8.83 21.42
CA LYS A 100 12.88 7.48 21.34
C LYS A 100 13.38 6.83 20.07
N PRO A 101 13.86 5.57 20.10
CA PRO A 101 14.26 4.86 18.90
C PRO A 101 13.09 4.97 17.92
N VAL A 102 13.29 5.65 16.78
CA VAL A 102 12.32 5.62 15.68
C VAL A 102 12.17 4.14 15.34
N ASP A 103 10.94 3.64 15.24
CA ASP A 103 10.72 2.26 14.85
C ASP A 103 11.37 2.05 13.49
N THR A 104 12.50 1.34 13.50
CA THR A 104 13.36 1.13 12.34
C THR A 104 13.02 -0.18 11.65
N SER A 105 11.77 -0.60 11.73
CA SER A 105 11.28 -1.81 11.12
C SER A 105 10.77 -1.61 9.69
N SER A 106 10.87 -2.66 8.91
CA SER A 106 10.28 -2.84 7.60
C SER A 106 9.65 -4.22 7.51
N GLU A 107 8.65 -4.39 6.66
CA GLU A 107 8.04 -5.67 6.34
C GLU A 107 8.34 -6.03 4.89
N TRP A 108 8.50 -7.31 4.59
CA TRP A 108 8.76 -7.89 3.27
C TRP A 108 10.10 -7.52 2.65
N TRP A 109 10.47 -6.24 2.54
CA TRP A 109 11.75 -5.80 1.97
C TRP A 109 12.25 -4.51 2.62
N ALA A 110 13.58 -4.29 2.53
CA ALA A 110 14.25 -3.04 2.89
C ALA A 110 15.43 -2.78 1.95
N LEU A 111 15.71 -1.51 1.70
CA LEU A 111 16.90 -1.08 0.96
C LEU A 111 17.74 -0.17 1.86
N LEU A 112 18.97 -0.58 2.13
CA LEU A 112 19.93 0.20 2.90
C LEU A 112 20.89 0.91 1.95
N GLY A 113 21.25 2.16 2.27
CA GLY A 113 22.23 2.93 1.52
C GLY A 113 22.68 4.18 2.25
N ILE A 114 23.75 4.80 1.76
CA ILE A 114 24.19 6.12 2.21
C ILE A 114 23.87 7.11 1.09
N PRO A 115 23.07 8.16 1.35
CA PRO A 115 22.74 9.16 0.35
C PRO A 115 24.01 9.73 -0.33
N GLY A 116 23.99 9.81 -1.65
CA GLY A 116 25.14 10.28 -2.44
C GLY A 116 26.30 9.29 -2.62
N ASN A 117 26.26 8.09 -2.02
CA ASN A 117 27.39 7.14 -2.06
C ASN A 117 27.19 5.97 -3.05
N ASN A 118 26.25 5.97 -3.92
CA ASN A 118 26.01 4.94 -4.96
C ASN A 118 26.33 3.49 -4.53
N ARG A 119 26.11 3.16 -3.26
CA ARG A 119 26.24 1.83 -2.69
C ARG A 119 24.99 1.49 -1.90
N TYR A 120 24.35 0.39 -2.28
CA TYR A 120 23.08 -0.03 -1.70
C TYR A 120 23.10 -1.53 -1.46
N ILE A 121 22.42 -1.96 -0.37
CA ILE A 121 22.17 -3.36 -0.08
C ILE A 121 20.66 -3.55 0.04
N PHE A 122 20.10 -4.38 -0.80
CA PHE A 122 18.71 -4.77 -0.81
C PHE A 122 18.53 -6.07 -0.04
N PHE A 123 17.50 -6.12 0.78
CA PHE A 123 17.02 -7.31 1.49
C PHE A 123 15.53 -7.47 1.19
N GLY A 124 15.10 -8.67 0.78
CA GLY A 124 13.69 -8.92 0.50
C GLY A 124 13.34 -10.39 0.57
N PHE A 125 12.18 -10.71 1.14
CA PHE A 125 11.68 -12.07 1.17
C PHE A 125 10.99 -12.42 -0.15
N GLN A 126 11.38 -13.56 -0.73
CA GLN A 126 10.88 -14.00 -2.04
C GLN A 126 9.39 -14.34 -1.98
N SER A 127 8.65 -13.92 -3.01
CA SER A 127 7.22 -14.25 -3.14
C SER A 127 7.03 -15.65 -3.74
N PRO A 128 5.98 -16.39 -3.36
CA PRO A 128 4.95 -16.04 -2.40
C PRO A 128 5.44 -16.18 -0.94
N VAL A 129 5.25 -15.14 -0.14
CA VAL A 129 5.61 -15.15 1.29
C VAL A 129 4.55 -15.92 2.09
N GLN A 130 4.99 -16.75 3.03
CA GLN A 130 4.10 -17.59 3.86
C GLN A 130 3.86 -16.98 5.25
N HIS A 131 4.88 -16.32 5.83
CA HIS A 131 4.85 -15.77 7.17
C HIS A 131 4.84 -14.25 7.15
N ARG A 132 4.49 -13.61 8.27
CA ARG A 132 4.83 -12.21 8.46
C ARG A 132 6.34 -12.10 8.66
N THR A 133 6.94 -11.22 7.90
CA THR A 133 8.38 -10.99 7.92
C THR A 133 8.71 -9.66 8.57
N PHE A 134 9.93 -9.51 9.04
CA PHE A 134 10.46 -8.24 9.53
C PHE A 134 11.91 -8.05 9.10
N LEU A 135 12.28 -6.79 8.91
CA LEU A 135 13.63 -6.32 8.67
C LEU A 135 13.82 -5.07 9.55
N ARG A 136 14.78 -5.10 10.49
CA ARG A 136 14.87 -4.03 11.48
C ARG A 136 16.29 -3.85 12.01
N VAL A 137 16.56 -2.67 12.55
CA VAL A 137 17.72 -2.44 13.43
C VAL A 137 17.27 -2.60 14.87
N LYS A 138 17.91 -3.51 15.59
CA LYS A 138 17.63 -3.81 16.99
C LYS A 138 18.92 -4.18 17.73
N ASP A 139 19.12 -3.60 18.90
CA ASP A 139 20.25 -3.91 19.80
C ASP A 139 21.62 -3.86 19.07
N GLY A 140 21.84 -2.86 18.20
CA GLY A 140 23.06 -2.69 17.40
C GLY A 140 23.24 -3.68 16.25
N TYR A 141 22.19 -4.43 15.90
CA TYR A 141 22.20 -5.39 14.78
C TYR A 141 21.09 -5.07 13.78
N PHE A 142 21.36 -5.35 12.51
CA PHE A 142 20.32 -5.47 11.50
C PHE A 142 19.85 -6.92 11.46
N GLU A 143 18.55 -7.12 11.64
CA GLU A 143 17.91 -8.42 11.71
C GLU A 143 16.84 -8.55 10.61
N CYS A 144 16.82 -9.72 9.93
CA CYS A 144 15.73 -10.14 9.06
C CYS A 144 15.19 -11.48 9.54
N GLY A 145 13.88 -11.64 9.56
CA GLY A 145 13.29 -12.89 10.03
C GLY A 145 11.80 -13.01 9.80
N CYS A 146 11.24 -14.08 10.33
CA CYS A 146 9.82 -14.41 10.27
C CYS A 146 9.23 -14.45 11.67
N THR A 147 8.00 -13.94 11.84
CA THR A 147 7.24 -14.10 13.08
C THR A 147 6.59 -15.47 13.14
N ILE A 148 6.69 -16.13 14.29
CA ILE A 148 6.03 -17.41 14.56
C ILE A 148 4.78 -17.12 15.39
N GLN A 149 3.62 -17.19 14.77
CA GLN A 149 2.33 -16.85 15.37
C GLN A 149 1.47 -18.11 15.63
N ARG A 150 2.11 -19.21 15.95
CA ARG A 150 1.49 -20.48 16.32
C ARG A 150 2.32 -21.20 17.36
N LYS A 151 1.71 -22.11 18.12
CA LYS A 151 2.46 -23.06 18.95
C LYS A 151 3.16 -24.07 18.05
N LEU A 152 4.38 -24.39 18.37
CA LEU A 152 5.16 -25.43 17.70
C LEU A 152 5.28 -26.61 18.67
N PRO A 153 4.54 -27.72 18.47
CA PRO A 153 4.75 -28.94 19.21
C PRO A 153 6.19 -29.47 19.05
N ALA A 154 6.68 -30.19 20.01
CA ALA A 154 8.00 -30.85 19.91
C ALA A 154 8.02 -31.78 18.68
N GLY A 155 9.07 -31.71 17.88
CA GLY A 155 9.20 -32.43 16.61
C GLY A 155 8.65 -31.73 15.37
N ASP A 156 7.88 -30.64 15.55
CA ASP A 156 7.43 -29.84 14.39
C ASP A 156 8.60 -29.10 13.75
N THR A 157 8.52 -28.96 12.42
CA THR A 157 9.48 -28.16 11.64
C THR A 157 8.84 -26.84 11.25
N PHE A 158 9.57 -25.74 11.47
CA PHE A 158 9.24 -24.42 10.95
C PHE A 158 10.28 -24.01 9.90
N ILE A 159 9.81 -23.66 8.71
CA ILE A 159 10.67 -23.25 7.60
C ILE A 159 10.44 -21.77 7.36
N SER A 160 11.50 -20.95 7.36
CA SER A 160 11.41 -19.53 7.05
C SER A 160 11.09 -19.29 5.57
N ASP A 161 10.55 -18.11 5.27
CA ASP A 161 10.60 -17.60 3.91
C ASP A 161 12.06 -17.39 3.48
N THR A 162 12.32 -17.45 2.17
CA THR A 162 13.67 -17.27 1.62
C THR A 162 14.00 -15.78 1.53
N LEU A 163 15.05 -15.35 2.22
CA LEU A 163 15.57 -14.00 2.15
C LEU A 163 16.53 -13.86 0.99
N ALA A 164 16.27 -12.93 0.10
CA ALA A 164 17.14 -12.49 -0.98
C ALA A 164 17.99 -11.29 -0.53
N ILE A 165 19.30 -11.32 -0.79
CA ILE A 165 20.23 -10.23 -0.48
C ILE A 165 20.98 -9.86 -1.74
N LYS A 166 20.97 -8.56 -2.11
CA LYS A 166 21.64 -8.08 -3.31
C LYS A 166 22.30 -6.73 -3.09
N GLU A 167 23.57 -6.62 -3.49
CA GLU A 167 24.30 -5.36 -3.56
C GLU A 167 24.13 -4.71 -4.93
N GLY A 168 24.21 -3.37 -4.99
CA GLY A 168 24.13 -2.63 -6.24
C GLY A 168 24.45 -1.15 -6.11
N VAL A 169 24.49 -0.49 -7.25
CA VAL A 169 24.86 0.94 -7.36
C VAL A 169 23.66 1.85 -7.67
N SER A 170 22.48 1.27 -7.86
CA SER A 170 21.25 2.02 -8.16
C SER A 170 20.09 1.46 -7.35
N PRO A 171 19.42 2.30 -6.52
CA PRO A 171 18.26 1.89 -5.73
C PRO A 171 17.11 1.46 -6.64
N HIS A 172 16.88 2.17 -7.73
CA HIS A 172 15.81 1.86 -8.68
C HIS A 172 16.01 0.49 -9.34
N LYS A 173 17.24 0.19 -9.83
CA LYS A 173 17.52 -1.11 -10.46
C LYS A 173 17.36 -2.28 -9.50
N LEU A 174 17.71 -2.11 -8.22
CA LEU A 174 17.54 -3.15 -7.21
C LEU A 174 16.06 -3.44 -6.94
N LEU A 175 15.25 -2.39 -6.74
CA LEU A 175 13.81 -2.49 -6.49
C LEU A 175 13.06 -3.08 -7.70
N GLU A 176 13.33 -2.58 -8.89
CA GLU A 176 12.68 -3.05 -10.11
C GLU A 176 13.04 -4.50 -10.43
N ALA A 177 14.32 -4.87 -10.28
CA ALA A 177 14.76 -6.25 -10.48
C ALA A 177 14.14 -7.23 -9.47
N PHE A 178 13.91 -6.79 -8.22
CA PHE A 178 13.17 -7.59 -7.25
C PHE A 178 11.69 -7.76 -7.66
N GLY A 179 11.06 -6.69 -8.17
CA GLY A 179 9.71 -6.77 -8.72
C GLY A 179 9.61 -7.76 -9.88
N ASP A 180 10.53 -7.68 -10.83
CA ASP A 180 10.60 -8.60 -11.98
C ASP A 180 10.84 -10.06 -11.52
N PHE A 181 11.62 -10.25 -10.47
CA PHE A 181 11.84 -11.56 -9.86
C PHE A 181 10.55 -12.11 -9.22
N CYS A 182 9.85 -11.30 -8.42
CA CYS A 182 8.56 -11.70 -7.81
C CYS A 182 7.50 -12.03 -8.88
N ALA A 183 7.46 -11.27 -9.97
CA ALA A 183 6.54 -11.49 -11.07
C ALA A 183 6.74 -12.83 -11.80
N LYS A 184 7.95 -13.38 -11.78
CA LYS A 184 8.25 -14.70 -12.36
C LYS A 184 7.76 -15.86 -11.49
N THR A 185 7.75 -15.68 -10.17
CA THR A 185 7.35 -16.72 -9.21
C THR A 185 5.84 -16.78 -8.98
N ALA A 186 5.15 -15.66 -9.19
CA ALA A 186 3.69 -15.56 -9.11
C ALA A 186 3.21 -14.68 -10.27
N PRO A 187 2.74 -15.27 -11.40
CA PRO A 187 2.29 -14.53 -12.57
C PRO A 187 1.29 -13.44 -12.19
N CYS A 188 1.63 -12.21 -12.55
CA CYS A 188 0.85 -11.03 -12.17
C CYS A 188 -0.37 -10.88 -13.06
N ARG A 189 -1.45 -10.36 -12.48
CA ARG A 189 -2.68 -10.06 -13.20
C ARG A 189 -2.65 -8.61 -13.70
N VAL A 190 -1.67 -8.28 -14.53
CA VAL A 190 -1.58 -6.95 -15.12
C VAL A 190 -2.32 -6.95 -16.45
N THR A 191 -3.49 -6.35 -16.50
CA THR A 191 -4.33 -6.29 -17.71
C THR A 191 -3.92 -5.16 -18.66
N GLY A 192 -3.08 -4.23 -18.21
CA GLY A 192 -2.78 -2.98 -18.93
C GLY A 192 -3.91 -1.95 -18.89
N GLU A 193 -5.08 -2.33 -18.39
CA GLU A 193 -6.21 -1.45 -18.16
C GLU A 193 -6.15 -0.86 -16.75
N ARG A 194 -6.34 0.46 -16.67
CA ARG A 194 -6.46 1.16 -15.39
C ARG A 194 -7.92 1.41 -15.08
N GLY A 195 -8.32 1.25 -13.84
CA GLY A 195 -9.61 1.75 -13.39
C GLY A 195 -9.64 3.28 -13.52
N ILE A 196 -10.55 3.80 -14.35
CA ILE A 196 -10.85 5.23 -14.43
C ILE A 196 -12.32 5.39 -14.07
N GLY A 197 -12.60 5.88 -12.87
CA GLY A 197 -13.96 5.82 -12.39
C GLY A 197 -14.25 6.80 -11.27
N TRP A 198 -15.30 6.44 -10.52
CA TRP A 198 -15.75 7.20 -9.37
C TRP A 198 -16.11 6.25 -8.22
N ASN A 199 -15.84 6.70 -7.00
CA ASN A 199 -16.12 5.98 -5.76
C ASN A 199 -16.81 6.92 -4.76
N SER A 200 -17.71 6.40 -3.96
CA SER A 200 -18.54 7.20 -3.06
C SER A 200 -17.86 7.61 -1.75
N TRP A 201 -16.65 7.06 -1.41
CA TRP A 201 -16.13 7.13 -0.05
C TRP A 201 -15.76 8.53 0.43
N ASP A 202 -14.80 9.20 -0.18
CA ASP A 202 -14.14 10.35 0.46
C ASP A 202 -15.05 11.59 0.63
N TYR A 203 -16.07 11.73 -0.21
CA TYR A 203 -17.07 12.79 -0.03
C TYR A 203 -18.23 12.38 0.87
N TYR A 204 -18.87 11.23 0.59
CA TYR A 204 -20.12 10.85 1.25
C TYR A 204 -19.93 10.05 2.52
N PHE A 205 -18.82 9.34 2.63
CA PHE A 205 -18.64 8.46 3.77
C PHE A 205 -19.77 7.41 3.85
N ARG A 206 -20.17 7.02 5.04
CA ARG A 206 -21.28 6.08 5.27
C ARG A 206 -22.68 6.66 5.10
N ILE A 207 -22.80 7.94 4.77
CA ILE A 207 -24.14 8.58 4.58
C ILE A 207 -24.62 8.52 3.13
N PHE A 208 -23.84 7.94 2.23
CA PHE A 208 -24.16 7.75 0.82
C PHE A 208 -25.48 6.98 0.61
N GLU A 209 -26.29 7.44 -0.33
CA GLU A 209 -27.60 6.85 -0.65
C GLU A 209 -27.84 6.78 -2.16
N GLU A 210 -28.93 6.15 -2.55
CA GLU A 210 -29.21 5.84 -3.97
C GLU A 210 -29.40 7.09 -4.84
N ASP A 211 -29.95 8.17 -4.29
CA ASP A 211 -30.13 9.43 -5.03
C ASP A 211 -28.78 10.10 -5.31
N ASP A 212 -27.83 10.07 -4.37
CA ASP A 212 -26.46 10.54 -4.58
C ASP A 212 -25.78 9.77 -5.70
N LEU A 213 -25.99 8.44 -5.77
CA LEU A 213 -25.49 7.61 -6.86
C LEU A 213 -26.00 8.12 -8.23
N ARG A 214 -27.30 8.39 -8.33
CA ARG A 214 -27.94 8.87 -9.57
C ARG A 214 -27.38 10.25 -9.99
N GLU A 215 -27.18 11.15 -9.05
CA GLU A 215 -26.60 12.48 -9.30
C GLU A 215 -25.18 12.39 -9.84
N ASN A 216 -24.31 11.58 -9.21
CA ASN A 216 -22.95 11.41 -9.67
C ASN A 216 -22.86 10.70 -11.03
N ILE A 217 -23.66 9.68 -11.28
CA ILE A 217 -23.78 9.05 -12.61
C ILE A 217 -24.15 10.08 -13.68
N LYS A 218 -25.11 10.95 -13.41
CA LYS A 218 -25.50 12.03 -14.33
C LYS A 218 -24.33 13.00 -14.61
N ALA A 219 -23.58 13.36 -13.57
CA ALA A 219 -22.42 14.22 -13.68
C ALA A 219 -21.28 13.55 -14.47
N MET A 220 -21.02 12.26 -14.26
CA MET A 220 -20.04 11.46 -15.01
C MET A 220 -20.39 11.41 -16.50
N LYS A 221 -21.65 11.12 -16.85
CA LYS A 221 -22.10 11.14 -18.26
C LYS A 221 -21.84 12.48 -18.94
N LYS A 222 -22.16 13.58 -18.23
CA LYS A 222 -21.92 14.95 -18.73
C LYS A 222 -20.42 15.23 -18.90
N PHE A 223 -19.59 14.77 -17.97
CA PHE A 223 -18.14 14.91 -18.05
C PHE A 223 -17.58 14.12 -19.24
N ASN A 224 -17.93 12.85 -19.38
CA ASN A 224 -17.50 12.00 -20.49
C ASN A 224 -17.88 12.62 -21.85
N ALA A 225 -19.13 13.06 -22.00
CA ALA A 225 -19.61 13.67 -23.25
C ALA A 225 -18.88 14.98 -23.57
N LYS A 226 -18.54 15.79 -22.56
CA LYS A 226 -17.87 17.07 -22.75
C LYS A 226 -16.38 16.97 -23.03
N THR A 227 -15.71 15.98 -22.43
CA THR A 227 -14.24 15.89 -22.43
C THR A 227 -13.71 14.81 -23.38
N GLY A 228 -14.53 13.85 -23.79
CA GLY A 228 -14.11 12.64 -24.50
C GLY A 228 -13.33 11.64 -23.61
N ILE A 229 -13.20 11.91 -22.31
CA ILE A 229 -12.59 11.01 -21.34
C ILE A 229 -13.64 9.98 -20.93
N ALA A 230 -13.28 8.69 -20.95
CA ALA A 230 -14.16 7.61 -20.54
C ALA A 230 -13.94 7.28 -19.05
N LEU A 231 -14.63 7.99 -18.14
CA LEU A 231 -14.86 7.41 -16.81
C LEU A 231 -15.76 6.19 -17.03
N ASN A 232 -15.32 5.03 -16.55
CA ASN A 232 -15.97 3.75 -16.92
C ASN A 232 -16.46 2.92 -15.74
N THR A 233 -16.08 3.25 -14.50
CA THR A 233 -16.39 2.45 -13.31
C THR A 233 -17.08 3.30 -12.25
N VAL A 234 -18.08 2.75 -11.57
CA VAL A 234 -18.76 3.38 -10.42
C VAL A 234 -18.74 2.38 -9.27
N VAL A 235 -18.10 2.76 -8.17
CA VAL A 235 -17.95 1.92 -6.97
C VAL A 235 -18.79 2.51 -5.84
N ILE A 236 -19.71 1.71 -5.30
CA ILE A 236 -20.34 2.01 -4.01
C ILE A 236 -19.43 1.50 -2.89
N ASP A 237 -18.96 2.41 -2.05
CA ASP A 237 -18.02 2.12 -0.97
C ASP A 237 -18.74 1.78 0.36
N ASP A 238 -18.02 1.79 1.48
CA ASP A 238 -18.57 1.50 2.82
C ASP A 238 -19.83 2.33 3.11
N GLY A 239 -20.86 1.65 3.62
CA GLY A 239 -22.13 2.27 4.02
C GLY A 239 -23.39 1.75 3.30
N TRP A 240 -23.28 0.85 2.32
CA TRP A 240 -24.43 0.27 1.62
C TRP A 240 -25.10 -0.89 2.37
N PHE A 241 -24.42 -1.53 3.28
CA PHE A 241 -24.79 -2.75 4.01
C PHE A 241 -25.30 -2.44 5.43
N ASN A 242 -25.93 -3.44 6.07
CA ASN A 242 -26.42 -3.29 7.42
C ASN A 242 -25.30 -3.24 8.45
N ASP A 243 -24.37 -4.21 8.40
CA ASP A 243 -23.30 -4.35 9.37
C ASP A 243 -22.16 -5.23 8.85
N PHE A 244 -20.97 -5.14 9.42
CA PHE A 244 -19.85 -6.05 9.09
C PHE A 244 -20.25 -7.51 9.34
N GLY A 245 -20.21 -8.32 8.29
CA GLY A 245 -20.70 -9.70 8.30
C GLY A 245 -22.20 -9.85 8.04
N ASP A 246 -22.97 -8.76 7.99
CA ASP A 246 -24.33 -8.71 7.45
C ASP A 246 -24.36 -7.85 6.19
N TRP A 247 -23.96 -8.46 5.07
CA TRP A 247 -23.83 -7.83 3.76
C TRP A 247 -25.16 -7.68 3.01
N ARG A 248 -26.29 -7.64 3.71
CA ARG A 248 -27.58 -7.26 3.14
C ARG A 248 -27.65 -5.76 3.00
N VAL A 249 -28.20 -5.30 1.90
CA VAL A 249 -28.39 -3.88 1.63
C VAL A 249 -29.27 -3.22 2.71
N ASN A 250 -28.88 -2.01 3.12
CA ASN A 250 -29.64 -1.23 4.10
C ASN A 250 -30.73 -0.36 3.43
N GLY A 251 -31.53 0.34 4.27
CA GLY A 251 -32.68 1.11 3.80
C GLY A 251 -32.36 2.35 2.94
N ARG A 252 -31.10 2.75 2.82
CA ARG A 252 -30.69 3.84 1.91
C ARG A 252 -30.66 3.45 0.44
N PHE A 253 -30.75 2.14 0.16
CA PHE A 253 -30.74 1.58 -1.19
C PHE A 253 -31.99 0.75 -1.45
N PRO A 254 -33.16 1.40 -1.63
CA PRO A 254 -34.46 0.73 -1.69
C PRO A 254 -34.61 -0.21 -2.92
N THR A 255 -33.83 -0.02 -3.99
CA THR A 255 -33.89 -0.90 -5.17
C THR A 255 -33.13 -2.21 -5.02
N GLY A 256 -32.40 -2.39 -3.90
CA GLY A 256 -31.57 -3.58 -3.66
C GLY A 256 -30.31 -3.64 -4.50
N LEU A 257 -29.50 -4.67 -4.27
CA LEU A 257 -28.19 -4.83 -4.94
C LEU A 257 -28.33 -4.96 -6.46
N GLU A 258 -29.29 -5.74 -6.93
CA GLU A 258 -29.56 -5.92 -8.37
C GLU A 258 -30.03 -4.60 -9.02
N GLY A 259 -30.82 -3.79 -8.30
CA GLY A 259 -31.30 -2.49 -8.76
C GLY A 259 -30.15 -1.49 -8.90
N ILE A 260 -29.25 -1.44 -7.92
CA ILE A 260 -28.04 -0.60 -7.94
C ILE A 260 -27.14 -1.00 -9.11
N ALA A 261 -26.78 -2.29 -9.21
CA ALA A 261 -25.92 -2.79 -10.27
C ALA A 261 -26.51 -2.51 -11.67
N ARG A 262 -27.83 -2.71 -11.83
CA ARG A 262 -28.54 -2.39 -13.07
C ARG A 262 -28.48 -0.89 -13.37
N THR A 263 -28.76 -0.02 -12.40
CA THR A 263 -28.72 1.45 -12.58
C THR A 263 -27.35 1.90 -13.09
N ILE A 264 -26.26 1.34 -12.54
CA ILE A 264 -24.91 1.64 -12.98
C ILE A 264 -24.67 1.11 -14.41
N LYS A 265 -24.99 -0.15 -14.66
CA LYS A 265 -24.79 -0.84 -15.94
C LYS A 265 -25.57 -0.21 -17.08
N ASP A 266 -26.86 0.08 -16.87
CA ASP A 266 -27.73 0.72 -17.88
C ASP A 266 -27.28 2.16 -18.16
N SER A 267 -26.51 2.74 -17.26
CA SER A 267 -25.87 4.03 -17.45
C SER A 267 -24.57 3.96 -18.26
N GLY A 268 -24.09 2.78 -18.62
CA GLY A 268 -22.88 2.56 -19.41
C GLY A 268 -21.60 2.43 -18.57
N PHE A 269 -21.73 2.15 -17.25
CA PHE A 269 -20.60 2.02 -16.34
C PHE A 269 -20.47 0.60 -15.80
N THR A 270 -19.27 0.23 -15.37
CA THR A 270 -18.98 -1.02 -14.66
C THR A 270 -19.43 -0.91 -13.20
N PRO A 271 -20.32 -1.79 -12.72
CA PRO A 271 -20.74 -1.78 -11.33
C PRO A 271 -19.66 -2.30 -10.40
N GLY A 272 -19.28 -1.48 -9.42
CA GLY A 272 -18.30 -1.79 -8.39
C GLY A 272 -18.89 -1.74 -6.98
N ILE A 273 -18.34 -2.56 -6.10
CA ILE A 273 -18.77 -2.66 -4.70
C ILE A 273 -17.58 -2.87 -3.75
N TRP A 274 -17.67 -2.26 -2.58
CA TRP A 274 -16.70 -2.39 -1.49
C TRP A 274 -17.16 -3.38 -0.43
N LEU A 275 -16.22 -4.14 0.14
CA LEU A 275 -16.43 -5.00 1.32
C LEU A 275 -15.19 -5.05 2.20
N ALA A 276 -15.40 -5.32 3.52
CA ALA A 276 -14.37 -5.77 4.45
C ALA A 276 -14.61 -7.27 4.78
N PRO A 277 -14.22 -8.19 3.90
CA PRO A 277 -14.75 -9.55 3.88
C PRO A 277 -14.37 -10.41 5.08
N PHE A 278 -13.29 -10.07 5.76
CA PHE A 278 -12.82 -10.83 6.93
C PHE A 278 -13.32 -10.28 8.25
N ASN A 279 -14.02 -9.14 8.25
CA ASN A 279 -14.49 -8.47 9.46
C ASN A 279 -15.95 -8.83 9.72
N VAL A 280 -16.26 -9.29 10.93
CA VAL A 280 -17.62 -9.66 11.36
C VAL A 280 -17.90 -9.05 12.73
N HIS A 281 -18.98 -8.26 12.84
CA HIS A 281 -19.42 -7.77 14.14
C HIS A 281 -19.91 -8.91 15.04
N TYR A 282 -19.60 -8.82 16.32
CA TYR A 282 -19.87 -9.86 17.32
C TYR A 282 -21.35 -10.28 17.41
N PHE A 283 -22.27 -9.37 17.12
CA PHE A 283 -23.72 -9.62 17.22
C PHE A 283 -24.43 -9.89 15.90
N THR A 284 -23.72 -10.20 14.82
CA THR A 284 -24.36 -10.51 13.54
C THR A 284 -25.05 -11.87 13.57
N LYS A 285 -26.15 -11.98 12.82
CA LYS A 285 -26.88 -13.26 12.70
C LYS A 285 -26.01 -14.38 12.15
N ALA A 286 -25.09 -14.06 11.24
CA ALA A 286 -24.16 -15.04 10.68
C ALA A 286 -23.35 -15.69 11.81
N LEU A 287 -22.67 -14.88 12.63
CA LEU A 287 -21.85 -15.37 13.72
C LEU A 287 -22.65 -16.07 14.83
N LEU A 288 -23.88 -15.59 15.14
CA LEU A 288 -24.74 -16.22 16.14
C LEU A 288 -25.26 -17.60 15.72
N ARG A 289 -25.41 -17.85 14.41
CA ARG A 289 -25.87 -19.13 13.87
C ARG A 289 -24.74 -20.10 13.63
N THR A 290 -23.61 -19.60 13.15
CA THR A 290 -22.44 -20.39 12.73
C THR A 290 -21.17 -19.71 13.25
N PRO A 291 -20.85 -19.83 14.54
CA PRO A 291 -19.67 -19.19 15.15
C PRO A 291 -18.35 -19.68 14.53
N GLU A 292 -18.36 -20.83 13.89
CA GLU A 292 -17.23 -21.49 13.24
C GLU A 292 -16.74 -20.73 11.99
N ILE A 293 -17.51 -19.76 11.48
CA ILE A 293 -17.04 -18.88 10.39
C ILE A 293 -15.84 -18.05 10.80
N CYS A 294 -15.61 -17.83 12.11
CA CYS A 294 -14.54 -16.99 12.61
C CYS A 294 -13.42 -17.78 13.28
N ALA A 295 -12.21 -17.24 13.15
CA ALA A 295 -11.05 -17.73 13.88
C ALA A 295 -11.29 -17.67 15.39
N LEU A 296 -10.83 -18.71 16.10
CA LEU A 296 -10.87 -18.76 17.56
C LEU A 296 -9.76 -17.86 18.13
N CYS A 297 -9.89 -17.51 19.39
CA CYS A 297 -8.80 -16.96 20.18
C CYS A 297 -8.45 -17.93 21.32
N GLU A 298 -7.20 -17.93 21.76
CA GLU A 298 -6.78 -18.79 22.87
C GLU A 298 -7.38 -18.38 24.22
N ASP A 299 -7.67 -17.07 24.35
CA ASP A 299 -8.34 -16.49 25.51
C ASP A 299 -9.70 -15.94 25.07
N GLU A 300 -10.77 -16.65 25.42
CA GLU A 300 -12.15 -16.25 25.11
C GLU A 300 -12.54 -14.85 25.65
N LYS A 301 -11.73 -14.25 26.52
CA LYS A 301 -11.98 -12.93 27.10
C LYS A 301 -11.37 -11.76 26.30
N THR A 302 -10.38 -12.00 25.45
CA THR A 302 -9.65 -10.95 24.71
C THR A 302 -10.03 -10.87 23.23
N GLN A 303 -11.11 -11.47 22.83
CA GLN A 303 -11.50 -11.69 21.44
C GLN A 303 -12.11 -10.51 20.71
N ILE A 304 -12.36 -9.43 21.40
CA ILE A 304 -13.06 -8.29 20.85
C ILE A 304 -12.02 -7.19 20.66
N GLU A 305 -11.51 -7.06 19.44
CA GLU A 305 -10.76 -5.88 19.05
C GLU A 305 -11.72 -4.68 19.06
N GLU A 306 -11.47 -3.73 19.95
CA GLU A 306 -12.18 -2.46 19.93
C GLU A 306 -11.76 -1.68 18.69
N TRP A 307 -12.64 -1.65 17.73
CA TRP A 307 -12.52 -0.86 16.54
C TRP A 307 -13.41 0.39 16.66
N PRO A 308 -13.11 1.52 15.98
CA PRO A 308 -13.98 2.70 15.97
C PRO A 308 -15.44 2.42 15.58
N PHE A 309 -15.70 1.31 14.90
CA PHE A 309 -17.02 0.88 14.45
C PHE A 309 -17.62 -0.28 15.27
N GLY A 310 -17.06 -0.61 16.44
CA GLY A 310 -17.55 -1.67 17.32
C GLY A 310 -16.69 -2.93 17.35
N PRO A 311 -17.04 -3.90 18.20
CA PRO A 311 -16.27 -5.10 18.41
C PRO A 311 -16.32 -6.05 17.22
N LEU A 312 -15.15 -6.41 16.66
CA LEU A 312 -15.02 -7.27 15.48
C LEU A 312 -14.44 -8.64 15.82
N ARG A 313 -14.85 -9.64 15.05
CA ARG A 313 -14.19 -10.93 14.87
C ARG A 313 -13.73 -11.08 13.42
N PHE A 314 -12.90 -12.10 13.16
CA PHE A 314 -12.28 -12.29 11.85
C PHE A 314 -12.66 -13.64 11.26
N VAL A 315 -13.15 -13.63 10.03
CA VAL A 315 -13.48 -14.85 9.29
C VAL A 315 -12.24 -15.74 9.16
N ASP A 316 -12.43 -17.04 9.39
CA ASP A 316 -11.39 -18.04 9.18
C ASP A 316 -11.47 -18.65 7.77
N PRO A 317 -10.62 -18.24 6.83
CA PRO A 317 -10.64 -18.79 5.47
C PRO A 317 -10.04 -20.21 5.39
N THR A 318 -9.67 -20.81 6.52
CA THR A 318 -9.19 -22.19 6.59
C THR A 318 -10.25 -23.15 7.11
N HIS A 319 -11.31 -22.64 7.74
CA HIS A 319 -12.46 -23.42 8.20
C HIS A 319 -13.48 -23.60 7.04
N PRO A 320 -14.09 -24.78 6.86
CA PRO A 320 -15.10 -24.98 5.81
C PRO A 320 -16.23 -23.96 5.81
N GLU A 321 -16.79 -23.65 6.98
CA GLU A 321 -17.86 -22.65 7.15
C GLU A 321 -17.41 -21.23 6.75
N GLY A 322 -16.17 -20.86 7.06
CA GLY A 322 -15.59 -19.57 6.64
C GLY A 322 -15.37 -19.50 5.12
N VAL A 323 -14.99 -20.63 4.51
CA VAL A 323 -14.88 -20.75 3.04
C VAL A 323 -16.24 -20.59 2.38
N GLU A 324 -17.27 -21.28 2.90
CA GLU A 324 -18.65 -21.20 2.38
C GLU A 324 -19.20 -19.78 2.54
N PHE A 325 -19.07 -19.17 3.72
CA PHE A 325 -19.49 -17.80 3.99
C PHE A 325 -18.92 -16.80 2.98
N LEU A 326 -17.60 -16.81 2.74
CA LEU A 326 -16.95 -15.94 1.75
C LEU A 326 -17.45 -16.23 0.33
N THR A 327 -17.59 -17.51 -0.03
CA THR A 327 -18.02 -17.94 -1.37
C THR A 327 -19.44 -17.48 -1.66
N GLU A 328 -20.37 -17.63 -0.71
CA GLU A 328 -21.77 -17.21 -0.86
C GLU A 328 -21.90 -15.71 -1.05
N ILE A 329 -21.20 -14.91 -0.23
CA ILE A 329 -21.23 -13.45 -0.33
C ILE A 329 -20.76 -13.00 -1.72
N PHE A 330 -19.56 -13.40 -2.13
CA PHE A 330 -18.97 -12.89 -3.36
C PHE A 330 -19.67 -13.45 -4.62
N SER A 331 -20.10 -14.71 -4.61
CA SER A 331 -20.93 -15.27 -5.68
C SER A 331 -22.30 -14.59 -5.76
N GLY A 332 -22.89 -14.22 -4.62
CA GLY A 332 -24.14 -13.47 -4.55
C GLY A 332 -24.01 -12.09 -5.19
N LEU A 333 -22.97 -11.33 -4.86
CA LEU A 333 -22.69 -10.01 -5.43
C LEU A 333 -22.39 -10.09 -6.93
N LYS A 334 -21.65 -11.10 -7.38
CA LYS A 334 -21.43 -11.36 -8.81
C LYS A 334 -22.75 -11.63 -9.54
N ARG A 335 -23.63 -12.45 -8.97
CA ARG A 335 -24.97 -12.70 -9.54
C ARG A 335 -25.85 -11.45 -9.56
N ALA A 336 -25.73 -10.56 -8.56
CA ALA A 336 -26.42 -9.27 -8.53
C ALA A 336 -25.97 -8.31 -9.64
N GLY A 337 -24.81 -8.58 -10.27
CA GLY A 337 -24.34 -7.86 -11.45
C GLY A 337 -23.09 -7.03 -11.23
N PHE A 338 -22.43 -7.09 -10.05
CA PHE A 338 -21.16 -6.43 -9.81
C PHE A 338 -20.00 -7.18 -10.48
N SER A 339 -19.03 -6.42 -10.99
CA SER A 339 -17.85 -6.97 -11.66
C SER A 339 -16.54 -6.27 -11.26
N TYR A 340 -16.60 -5.22 -10.44
CA TYR A 340 -15.46 -4.59 -9.79
C TYR A 340 -15.63 -4.73 -8.27
N PHE A 341 -14.66 -5.35 -7.60
CA PHE A 341 -14.70 -5.64 -6.17
C PHE A 341 -13.53 -4.97 -5.46
N LYS A 342 -13.82 -4.01 -4.59
CA LYS A 342 -12.84 -3.42 -3.67
C LYS A 342 -12.96 -4.13 -2.33
N VAL A 343 -11.93 -4.88 -1.95
CA VAL A 343 -11.88 -5.60 -0.66
C VAL A 343 -10.87 -4.96 0.27
N ASP A 344 -11.28 -4.67 1.49
CA ASP A 344 -10.54 -3.80 2.41
C ASP A 344 -10.28 -4.43 3.77
N PHE A 345 -9.46 -3.74 4.58
CA PHE A 345 -9.07 -4.13 5.94
C PHE A 345 -8.39 -5.50 6.04
N LEU A 346 -7.73 -5.92 4.98
CA LEU A 346 -7.20 -7.28 4.82
C LEU A 346 -6.07 -7.60 5.78
N HIS A 347 -5.24 -6.60 6.14
CA HIS A 347 -4.13 -6.78 7.08
C HIS A 347 -4.62 -7.16 8.49
N TYR A 348 -5.83 -6.78 8.88
CA TYR A 348 -6.36 -7.10 10.20
C TYR A 348 -6.52 -8.59 10.46
N LEU A 349 -6.78 -9.37 9.42
CA LEU A 349 -6.80 -10.83 9.54
C LEU A 349 -5.49 -11.39 10.12
N ILE A 350 -4.36 -10.76 9.80
CA ILE A 350 -3.03 -11.26 10.16
C ILE A 350 -2.30 -10.46 11.23
N THR A 351 -2.70 -9.20 11.51
CA THR A 351 -2.03 -8.33 12.47
C THR A 351 -2.72 -8.26 13.82
N PHE A 352 -4.04 -8.15 13.85
CA PHE A 352 -4.78 -8.07 15.11
C PHE A 352 -4.84 -9.43 15.81
N GLY A 353 -4.57 -9.41 17.11
CA GLY A 353 -4.60 -10.58 17.98
C GLY A 353 -3.52 -11.61 17.64
N ASN A 354 -2.36 -11.49 18.26
CA ASN A 354 -1.29 -12.51 18.14
C ASN A 354 -1.77 -13.93 18.52
N ASN A 355 -2.90 -14.02 19.20
CA ASN A 355 -3.48 -15.26 19.74
C ASN A 355 -4.58 -15.85 18.87
N LYS A 356 -4.81 -15.37 17.64
CA LYS A 356 -5.78 -16.01 16.73
C LYS A 356 -5.34 -17.43 16.40
N ARG A 357 -6.25 -18.36 16.63
CA ARG A 357 -6.11 -19.77 16.25
C ARG A 357 -7.05 -20.06 15.09
N PHE A 358 -6.48 -20.29 13.92
CA PHE A 358 -7.20 -20.72 12.75
C PHE A 358 -7.44 -22.23 12.78
N PHE A 359 -8.43 -22.70 12.05
CA PHE A 359 -8.74 -24.12 11.93
C PHE A 359 -7.53 -24.91 11.42
N LYS A 360 -6.83 -24.41 10.39
CA LYS A 360 -5.52 -24.91 9.99
C LYS A 360 -4.43 -24.07 10.66
N ASN A 361 -3.89 -24.56 11.76
CA ASN A 361 -2.87 -23.85 12.57
C ASN A 361 -1.42 -24.16 12.18
N ASP A 362 -1.21 -24.96 11.17
CA ASP A 362 0.11 -25.22 10.57
C ASP A 362 0.51 -24.17 9.50
N LEU A 363 -0.44 -23.38 9.01
CA LEU A 363 -0.20 -22.37 8.00
C LEU A 363 0.39 -21.06 8.55
N GLY A 364 1.23 -20.39 7.74
CA GLY A 364 1.71 -19.04 8.01
C GLY A 364 0.60 -18.00 7.85
N ARG A 365 0.71 -16.86 8.54
CA ARG A 365 -0.32 -15.81 8.52
C ARG A 365 -0.53 -15.21 7.13
N MET A 366 0.53 -15.02 6.38
CA MET A 366 0.44 -14.53 5.00
C MET A 366 -0.22 -15.57 4.08
N GLU A 367 0.07 -16.84 4.28
CA GLU A 367 -0.57 -17.93 3.54
C GLU A 367 -2.07 -18.01 3.81
N ILE A 368 -2.50 -17.80 5.07
CA ILE A 368 -3.93 -17.72 5.45
C ILE A 368 -4.63 -16.57 4.71
N LEU A 369 -4.01 -15.37 4.70
CA LEU A 369 -4.56 -14.23 3.97
C LEU A 369 -4.68 -14.52 2.47
N ARG A 370 -3.62 -15.02 1.86
CA ARG A 370 -3.62 -15.39 0.44
C ARG A 370 -4.67 -16.46 0.11
N ARG A 371 -4.90 -17.42 1.04
CA ARG A 371 -5.98 -18.41 0.90
C ARG A 371 -7.35 -17.72 0.85
N GLY A 372 -7.62 -16.79 1.75
CA GLY A 372 -8.86 -16.00 1.74
C GLY A 372 -9.05 -15.22 0.43
N LEU A 373 -8.00 -14.55 -0.04
CA LEU A 373 -8.03 -13.85 -1.33
C LEU A 373 -8.29 -14.78 -2.53
N LYS A 374 -7.73 -15.99 -2.52
CA LYS A 374 -7.99 -17.00 -3.57
C LYS A 374 -9.44 -17.50 -3.55
N ILE A 375 -10.06 -17.65 -2.39
CA ILE A 375 -11.48 -17.98 -2.25
C ILE A 375 -12.33 -16.88 -2.87
N ILE A 376 -12.05 -15.63 -2.56
CA ILE A 376 -12.74 -14.47 -3.14
C ILE A 376 -12.57 -14.45 -4.66
N ARG A 377 -11.34 -14.59 -5.16
CA ARG A 377 -11.07 -14.64 -6.61
C ARG A 377 -11.86 -15.75 -7.30
N ALA A 378 -11.89 -16.95 -6.74
CA ALA A 378 -12.67 -18.06 -7.30
C ALA A 378 -14.17 -17.77 -7.34
N ALA A 379 -14.70 -17.09 -6.30
CA ALA A 379 -16.12 -16.77 -6.20
C ALA A 379 -16.57 -15.67 -7.20
N ILE A 380 -15.71 -14.66 -7.46
CA ILE A 380 -16.03 -13.58 -8.41
C ILE A 380 -15.66 -13.92 -9.86
N GLY A 381 -14.86 -14.96 -10.08
CA GLY A 381 -14.38 -15.37 -11.41
C GLY A 381 -13.20 -14.54 -11.93
N GLU A 382 -12.55 -15.05 -12.97
CA GLU A 382 -11.36 -14.44 -13.58
C GLU A 382 -11.67 -13.18 -14.41
N ASP A 383 -12.92 -12.99 -14.80
CA ASP A 383 -13.45 -11.86 -15.58
C ASP A 383 -13.83 -10.64 -14.75
N SER A 384 -13.77 -10.75 -13.42
CA SER A 384 -14.02 -9.65 -12.50
C SER A 384 -12.73 -8.96 -12.08
N TYR A 385 -12.82 -7.66 -11.85
CA TYR A 385 -11.70 -6.87 -11.32
C TYR A 385 -11.67 -6.94 -9.79
N LEU A 386 -10.52 -7.24 -9.21
CA LEU A 386 -10.31 -7.30 -7.77
C LEU A 386 -9.25 -6.28 -7.36
N LEU A 387 -9.67 -5.25 -6.65
CA LEU A 387 -8.81 -4.29 -5.95
C LEU A 387 -8.71 -4.70 -4.49
N THR A 388 -7.49 -4.89 -4.00
CA THR A 388 -7.21 -5.13 -2.58
C THR A 388 -6.76 -3.84 -1.90
N CYS A 389 -7.36 -3.54 -0.73
CA CYS A 389 -7.08 -2.35 0.08
C CYS A 389 -6.72 -2.76 1.52
N GLY A 390 -5.86 -2.00 2.20
CA GLY A 390 -5.34 -2.42 3.49
C GLY A 390 -4.66 -3.80 3.42
N CYS A 391 -4.04 -4.12 2.30
CA CYS A 391 -3.44 -5.42 2.00
C CYS A 391 -1.91 -5.30 1.92
N PRO A 392 -1.17 -6.18 2.61
CA PRO A 392 0.26 -6.32 2.34
C PRO A 392 0.49 -6.60 0.84
N PRO A 393 1.33 -5.81 0.14
CA PRO A 393 1.52 -5.97 -1.31
C PRO A 393 1.89 -7.39 -1.73
N GLU A 394 2.72 -8.08 -0.93
CA GLU A 394 3.15 -9.45 -1.18
C GLU A 394 2.00 -10.48 -1.12
N ALA A 395 0.92 -10.17 -0.41
CA ALA A 395 -0.26 -11.04 -0.37
C ALA A 395 -1.11 -10.93 -1.64
N ALA A 396 -1.12 -9.77 -2.29
CA ALA A 396 -1.92 -9.49 -3.48
C ALA A 396 -1.36 -10.13 -4.76
N ILE A 397 -0.03 -10.36 -4.80
CA ILE A 397 0.70 -10.83 -6.01
C ILE A 397 0.08 -12.10 -6.59
N GLY A 398 -0.30 -12.04 -7.87
CA GLY A 398 -0.86 -13.15 -8.63
C GLY A 398 -2.33 -13.46 -8.32
N ILE A 399 -3.00 -12.66 -7.46
CA ILE A 399 -4.41 -12.86 -7.08
C ILE A 399 -5.24 -11.61 -7.42
N ALA A 400 -4.78 -10.43 -7.04
CA ALA A 400 -5.47 -9.17 -7.29
C ALA A 400 -5.06 -8.55 -8.63
N ASP A 401 -5.97 -7.81 -9.26
CA ASP A 401 -5.70 -7.00 -10.45
C ASP A 401 -5.06 -5.68 -10.05
N ALA A 402 -5.50 -5.10 -8.92
CA ALA A 402 -4.93 -3.89 -8.34
C ALA A 402 -4.72 -4.03 -6.82
N ASN A 403 -3.80 -3.24 -6.28
CA ASN A 403 -3.57 -3.12 -4.84
C ASN A 403 -3.36 -1.67 -4.43
N ARG A 404 -4.04 -1.24 -3.36
CA ARG A 404 -3.80 0.05 -2.70
C ARG A 404 -2.37 0.09 -2.17
N ILE A 405 -1.62 1.08 -2.60
CA ILE A 405 -0.20 1.23 -2.22
C ILE A 405 0.03 2.29 -1.15
N GLY A 406 -0.97 3.03 -0.74
CA GLY A 406 -0.90 4.08 0.28
C GLY A 406 -2.02 4.02 1.31
N GLY A 407 -2.00 4.97 2.23
CA GLY A 407 -3.11 5.23 3.16
C GLY A 407 -4.24 6.00 2.49
N ASP A 408 -5.35 6.18 3.22
CA ASP A 408 -6.45 7.00 2.73
C ASP A 408 -6.01 8.45 2.53
N ILE A 409 -6.31 8.99 1.35
CA ILE A 409 -6.18 10.42 1.08
C ILE A 409 -7.34 11.17 1.73
N SER A 410 -7.13 12.42 2.01
CA SER A 410 -8.17 13.36 2.40
C SER A 410 -7.77 14.77 2.01
N THR A 411 -8.67 15.73 2.21
CA THR A 411 -8.44 17.15 1.91
C THR A 411 -7.49 17.84 2.88
N TYR A 412 -6.40 17.16 3.28
CA TYR A 412 -5.36 17.68 4.19
C TYR A 412 -3.96 17.46 3.60
N ASN A 413 -3.08 18.45 3.75
CA ASN A 413 -1.71 18.37 3.24
C ASN A 413 -0.89 17.24 3.88
N SER A 414 -1.17 16.89 5.14
CA SER A 414 -0.51 15.79 5.82
C SER A 414 -0.74 14.44 5.12
N THR A 415 -1.95 14.17 4.63
CA THR A 415 -2.25 12.92 3.91
C THR A 415 -1.56 12.87 2.54
N THR A 416 -1.43 14.01 1.85
CA THR A 416 -0.66 14.13 0.61
C THR A 416 0.82 13.80 0.85
N GLN A 417 1.43 14.36 1.91
CA GLN A 417 2.81 14.09 2.27
C GLN A 417 3.04 12.62 2.64
N ILE A 418 2.14 12.03 3.45
CA ILE A 418 2.22 10.61 3.81
C ILE A 418 2.15 9.75 2.56
N ASN A 419 1.16 9.99 1.68
CA ASN A 419 0.99 9.19 0.49
C ASN A 419 2.13 9.36 -0.53
N SER A 420 2.79 10.53 -0.58
CA SER A 420 4.00 10.71 -1.41
C SER A 420 5.11 9.72 -1.05
N ARG A 421 5.27 9.37 0.24
CA ARG A 421 6.24 8.36 0.70
C ARG A 421 5.89 6.95 0.25
N PHE A 422 4.60 6.59 0.33
CA PHE A 422 4.13 5.30 -0.16
C PHE A 422 4.31 5.17 -1.67
N LEU A 423 3.90 6.17 -2.42
CA LEU A 423 4.11 6.22 -3.86
C LEU A 423 5.59 6.05 -4.21
N ALA A 424 6.47 6.77 -3.51
CA ALA A 424 7.90 6.73 -3.74
C ALA A 424 8.53 5.36 -3.43
N SER A 425 8.15 4.73 -2.34
CA SER A 425 8.71 3.43 -1.96
C SER A 425 8.16 2.27 -2.80
N ARG A 426 6.96 2.42 -3.41
CA ARG A 426 6.22 1.36 -4.09
C ARG A 426 6.01 1.58 -5.60
N TYR A 427 6.53 2.67 -6.21
CA TYR A 427 6.35 2.99 -7.64
C TYR A 427 6.72 1.80 -8.55
N TRP A 428 7.74 1.04 -8.17
CA TRP A 428 8.27 -0.09 -8.93
C TRP A 428 7.34 -1.31 -8.98
N MET A 429 6.32 -1.36 -8.11
CA MET A 429 5.33 -2.43 -8.09
C MET A 429 4.30 -2.27 -9.21
N ASN A 430 4.06 -1.02 -9.66
CA ASN A 430 3.05 -0.74 -10.67
C ASN A 430 3.35 -1.46 -11.99
N ASN A 431 2.35 -2.15 -12.53
CA ASN A 431 2.42 -2.94 -13.76
C ASN A 431 3.49 -4.04 -13.78
N ARG A 432 4.13 -4.33 -12.61
CA ARG A 432 4.98 -5.50 -12.41
C ARG A 432 4.28 -6.55 -11.56
N LEU A 433 3.66 -6.15 -10.49
CA LEU A 433 3.03 -7.05 -9.52
C LEU A 433 1.50 -6.99 -9.60
N PHE A 434 0.97 -5.83 -9.84
CA PHE A 434 -0.44 -5.49 -9.99
C PHE A 434 -0.53 -4.04 -10.54
N THR A 435 -1.74 -3.55 -10.83
CA THR A 435 -1.97 -2.11 -11.02
C THR A 435 -1.97 -1.43 -9.65
N SER A 436 -1.15 -0.39 -9.47
CA SER A 436 -1.12 0.35 -8.22
C SER A 436 -2.37 1.21 -8.05
N ASP A 437 -2.98 1.19 -6.87
CA ASP A 437 -4.01 2.16 -6.50
C ASP A 437 -3.39 3.21 -5.56
N PRO A 438 -3.18 4.46 -6.04
CA PRO A 438 -2.64 5.53 -5.22
C PRO A 438 -3.63 6.10 -4.21
N ASP A 439 -4.88 5.70 -4.27
CA ASP A 439 -6.09 6.25 -3.70
C ASP A 439 -6.75 7.31 -4.61
N PHE A 440 -7.85 7.89 -4.13
CA PHE A 440 -8.74 8.73 -4.92
C PHE A 440 -8.09 10.02 -5.43
N LEU A 441 -8.36 10.34 -6.69
CA LEU A 441 -8.16 11.68 -7.21
C LEU A 441 -9.27 12.58 -6.68
N ILE A 442 -8.98 13.33 -5.63
CA ILE A 442 -9.86 14.36 -5.08
C ILE A 442 -9.34 15.74 -5.47
N THR A 443 -10.26 16.63 -5.83
CA THR A 443 -9.92 17.96 -6.34
C THR A 443 -10.65 19.08 -5.63
N ARG A 444 -11.57 18.78 -4.70
CA ARG A 444 -12.38 19.78 -4.01
C ARG A 444 -11.57 20.60 -2.99
N CYS A 445 -11.69 21.88 -3.10
CA CYS A 445 -11.29 22.91 -2.12
C CYS A 445 -12.17 24.15 -2.37
N ASP A 446 -12.02 25.21 -1.58
CA ASP A 446 -12.82 26.46 -1.73
C ASP A 446 -12.75 27.05 -3.14
N ALA A 447 -11.62 26.88 -3.83
CA ALA A 447 -11.45 27.41 -5.19
C ALA A 447 -12.07 26.54 -6.30
N THR A 448 -12.30 25.24 -6.05
CA THR A 448 -12.65 24.24 -7.08
C THR A 448 -14.02 23.61 -6.92
N ALA A 449 -14.68 23.83 -5.78
CA ALA A 449 -16.00 23.28 -5.48
C ALA A 449 -16.92 24.35 -4.86
N ASN A 450 -18.24 24.14 -5.03
CA ASN A 450 -19.27 24.95 -4.37
C ASN A 450 -19.61 24.42 -2.96
N ASP A 451 -19.10 23.25 -2.63
CA ASP A 451 -19.24 22.59 -1.35
C ASP A 451 -17.92 21.87 -1.01
N THR A 452 -17.30 22.31 0.07
CA THR A 452 -16.01 21.84 0.54
C THR A 452 -16.17 20.89 1.72
N HIS A 453 -17.27 20.16 1.76
CA HIS A 453 -17.55 19.18 2.81
C HIS A 453 -16.32 18.30 3.11
N HIS A 454 -15.88 18.38 4.35
CA HIS A 454 -14.78 17.56 4.86
C HIS A 454 -15.39 16.32 5.52
N ASN A 455 -14.84 15.17 5.19
CA ASN A 455 -15.24 13.90 5.76
C ASN A 455 -15.28 13.97 7.32
N PRO A 456 -16.43 13.67 7.97
CA PRO A 456 -16.58 13.81 9.41
C PRO A 456 -15.66 12.91 10.26
N LEU A 457 -15.08 11.83 9.74
CA LEU A 457 -14.01 11.10 10.43
C LEU A 457 -12.74 11.92 10.60
N HIS A 458 -12.62 13.03 9.89
CA HIS A 458 -11.49 13.94 9.97
C HIS A 458 -11.72 15.07 11.00
N LEU A 459 -12.77 15.01 11.81
CA LEU A 459 -13.13 16.04 12.80
C LEU A 459 -12.16 16.20 13.98
N ASN A 460 -11.10 15.41 14.05
CA ASN A 460 -10.07 15.61 15.07
C ASN A 460 -8.67 15.78 14.44
N PRO A 461 -8.38 16.97 13.88
CA PRO A 461 -7.11 17.23 13.20
C PRO A 461 -5.88 17.20 14.11
N GLU A 462 -6.07 17.15 15.45
CA GLU A 462 -4.97 17.14 16.42
C GLU A 462 -4.42 15.73 16.70
N LYS A 463 -5.07 14.68 16.24
CA LYS A 463 -4.67 13.29 16.52
C LYS A 463 -4.53 12.46 15.23
N GLY A 464 -3.28 12.15 14.87
CA GLY A 464 -2.95 11.17 13.84
C GLY A 464 -2.53 11.74 12.48
N SER A 465 -2.48 10.88 11.47
CA SER A 465 -1.99 11.16 10.13
C SER A 465 -2.82 12.17 9.30
N ARG A 466 -3.99 12.54 9.79
CA ARG A 466 -4.94 13.47 9.15
C ARG A 466 -5.00 14.80 9.89
N SER A 467 -3.88 15.24 10.47
CA SER A 467 -3.74 16.50 11.17
C SER A 467 -3.30 17.63 10.23
N GLY A 468 -3.56 18.86 10.61
CA GLY A 468 -3.14 20.06 9.89
C GLY A 468 -4.27 20.86 9.27
N GLU A 469 -3.91 21.86 8.47
CA GLU A 469 -4.88 22.71 7.78
C GLU A 469 -5.52 21.98 6.61
N PRO A 470 -6.85 22.05 6.46
CA PRO A 470 -7.55 21.53 5.29
C PRO A 470 -7.18 22.30 4.04
N TRP A 471 -7.36 21.70 2.87
CA TRP A 471 -7.13 22.36 1.60
C TRP A 471 -8.03 23.58 1.43
N LYS A 472 -7.43 24.73 1.15
CA LYS A 472 -8.15 26.02 1.01
C LYS A 472 -8.09 26.55 -0.41
N ASP A 473 -6.95 26.44 -1.05
CA ASP A 473 -6.75 26.95 -2.41
C ASP A 473 -6.38 25.84 -3.41
N GLU A 474 -6.40 26.18 -4.70
CA GLU A 474 -6.17 25.22 -5.78
C GLU A 474 -4.76 24.61 -5.80
N LYS A 475 -3.77 25.15 -5.10
CA LYS A 475 -2.42 24.59 -5.06
C LYS A 475 -2.37 23.28 -4.28
N ASP A 476 -3.22 23.13 -3.26
CA ASP A 476 -3.24 21.95 -2.40
C ASP A 476 -3.65 20.68 -3.17
N PRO A 477 -4.83 20.62 -3.81
CA PRO A 477 -5.22 19.47 -4.62
C PRO A 477 -4.34 19.26 -5.86
N ILE A 478 -3.71 20.30 -6.43
CA ILE A 478 -2.82 20.18 -7.59
C ILE A 478 -1.60 19.31 -7.28
N ILE A 479 -0.99 19.39 -6.09
CA ILE A 479 0.12 18.53 -5.71
C ILE A 479 -0.33 17.07 -5.75
N TRP A 480 -1.46 16.76 -5.10
CA TRP A 480 -2.00 15.41 -5.09
C TRP A 480 -2.40 14.91 -6.47
N ALA A 481 -3.11 15.73 -7.25
CA ALA A 481 -3.50 15.42 -8.62
C ALA A 481 -2.27 15.10 -9.50
N THR A 482 -1.16 15.83 -9.32
CA THR A 482 0.09 15.56 -10.02
C THR A 482 0.67 14.20 -9.60
N LEU A 483 0.73 13.89 -8.30
CA LEU A 483 1.23 12.61 -7.80
C LEU A 483 0.40 11.44 -8.31
N VAL A 484 -0.93 11.54 -8.30
CA VAL A 484 -1.83 10.54 -8.89
C VAL A 484 -1.57 10.39 -10.40
N GLY A 485 -1.46 11.49 -11.14
CA GLY A 485 -1.13 11.46 -12.56
C GLY A 485 0.25 10.88 -12.90
N MET A 486 1.18 10.93 -11.96
CA MET A 486 2.54 10.37 -12.07
C MET A 486 2.66 8.93 -11.53
N SER A 487 1.67 8.43 -10.79
CA SER A 487 1.71 7.09 -10.17
C SER A 487 1.68 5.93 -11.17
N GLY A 488 1.13 6.16 -12.36
CA GLY A 488 0.90 5.11 -13.35
C GLY A 488 -0.30 4.21 -13.06
N GLY A 489 -0.89 4.34 -11.89
CA GLY A 489 -1.95 3.48 -11.38
C GLY A 489 -3.37 3.92 -11.70
N GLU A 490 -4.32 3.48 -10.90
CA GLU A 490 -5.74 3.81 -11.03
C GLU A 490 -6.03 5.30 -10.90
N LEU A 491 -7.11 5.75 -11.53
CA LEU A 491 -7.59 7.14 -11.52
C LEU A 491 -9.05 7.17 -11.10
N VAL A 492 -9.30 6.99 -9.81
CA VAL A 492 -10.65 6.92 -9.25
C VAL A 492 -10.99 8.23 -8.55
N LEU A 493 -12.02 8.94 -9.04
CA LEU A 493 -12.54 10.17 -8.43
C LEU A 493 -13.34 9.83 -7.17
N ALA A 494 -13.40 10.76 -6.21
CA ALA A 494 -14.27 10.59 -5.04
C ALA A 494 -14.95 11.88 -4.57
N ASP A 495 -14.92 12.94 -5.38
CA ASP A 495 -15.68 14.16 -5.11
C ASP A 495 -17.16 13.98 -5.45
N HIS A 496 -18.04 14.79 -4.83
CA HIS A 496 -19.39 15.00 -5.34
C HIS A 496 -19.31 15.80 -6.65
N LEU A 497 -19.36 15.09 -7.78
CA LEU A 497 -19.09 15.71 -9.09
C LEU A 497 -20.06 16.84 -9.44
N GLY A 498 -21.31 16.78 -8.97
CA GLY A 498 -22.30 17.85 -9.16
C GLY A 498 -21.96 19.15 -8.43
N LYS A 499 -21.09 19.12 -7.43
CA LYS A 499 -20.66 20.28 -6.64
C LYS A 499 -19.35 20.89 -7.11
N LEU A 500 -18.60 20.22 -7.96
CA LEU A 500 -17.38 20.77 -8.55
C LEU A 500 -17.70 21.93 -9.50
N ASN A 501 -16.90 22.98 -9.45
CA ASN A 501 -16.97 24.08 -10.40
C ASN A 501 -16.09 23.81 -11.65
N LYS A 502 -15.99 24.79 -12.55
CA LYS A 502 -15.21 24.67 -13.80
C LYS A 502 -13.74 24.32 -13.53
N LYS A 503 -13.12 24.90 -12.49
CA LYS A 503 -11.71 24.65 -12.14
C LYS A 503 -11.50 23.22 -11.65
N GLY A 504 -12.38 22.68 -10.80
CA GLY A 504 -12.31 21.30 -10.33
C GLY A 504 -12.41 20.29 -11.48
N PHE A 505 -13.36 20.47 -12.40
CA PHE A 505 -13.45 19.65 -13.60
C PHE A 505 -12.24 19.78 -14.53
N GLU A 506 -11.68 20.96 -14.66
CA GLU A 506 -10.47 21.19 -15.47
C GLU A 506 -9.26 20.49 -14.85
N MET A 507 -9.14 20.49 -13.53
CA MET A 507 -8.08 19.78 -12.81
C MET A 507 -8.17 18.26 -13.05
N ILE A 508 -9.36 17.66 -12.92
CA ILE A 508 -9.60 16.25 -13.24
C ILE A 508 -9.20 15.95 -14.69
N ARG A 509 -9.70 16.76 -15.65
CA ARG A 509 -9.41 16.59 -17.07
C ARG A 509 -7.91 16.64 -17.35
N THR A 510 -7.23 17.66 -16.83
CA THR A 510 -5.79 17.86 -17.00
C THR A 510 -4.99 16.68 -16.43
N THR A 511 -5.36 16.22 -15.24
CA THR A 511 -4.69 15.07 -14.60
C THR A 511 -4.83 13.81 -15.46
N ILE A 512 -6.05 13.44 -15.85
CA ILE A 512 -6.30 12.22 -16.64
C ILE A 512 -5.61 12.30 -18.01
N GLN A 513 -5.72 13.43 -18.70
CA GLN A 513 -5.11 13.61 -20.03
C GLN A 513 -3.58 13.57 -20.00
N ASN A 514 -2.94 13.94 -18.90
CA ASN A 514 -1.48 13.94 -18.75
C ASN A 514 -0.93 12.76 -17.96
N SER A 515 -1.78 11.87 -17.49
CA SER A 515 -1.37 10.60 -16.87
C SER A 515 -0.90 9.57 -17.92
N SER A 516 -0.23 8.53 -17.47
CA SER A 516 0.22 7.37 -18.25
C SER A 516 0.12 6.13 -17.39
N PRO A 517 0.04 4.90 -17.96
CA PRO A 517 0.19 3.66 -17.19
C PRO A 517 1.58 3.48 -16.58
N ASP A 518 2.58 4.24 -17.08
CA ASP A 518 3.94 4.17 -16.55
C ASP A 518 4.07 4.98 -15.27
N ALA A 519 4.59 4.36 -14.20
CA ALA A 519 4.90 5.05 -12.96
C ALA A 519 6.16 5.89 -13.07
N ALA A 520 6.14 7.08 -12.47
CA ALA A 520 7.33 7.91 -12.35
C ALA A 520 8.26 7.39 -11.24
N ARG A 521 9.56 7.50 -11.48
CA ARG A 521 10.61 7.26 -10.49
C ARG A 521 10.86 8.53 -9.68
N PRO A 522 10.88 8.48 -8.35
CA PRO A 522 11.38 9.58 -7.53
C PRO A 522 12.92 9.62 -7.61
N LEU A 523 13.49 10.66 -8.22
CA LEU A 523 14.94 10.73 -8.47
C LEU A 523 15.76 10.91 -7.17
N ASP A 524 15.16 11.50 -6.17
CA ASP A 524 15.74 11.75 -4.83
C ASP A 524 15.26 10.74 -3.77
N LEU A 525 14.91 9.51 -4.19
CA LEU A 525 14.33 8.44 -3.37
C LEU A 525 15.10 8.15 -2.09
N MET A 526 16.43 8.12 -2.14
CA MET A 526 17.27 7.81 -0.99
C MET A 526 17.80 9.07 -0.27
N GLU A 527 17.35 10.26 -0.68
CA GLU A 527 17.80 11.54 -0.12
C GLU A 527 16.73 12.26 0.66
N LYS A 528 15.47 12.15 0.22
CA LYS A 528 14.33 12.89 0.75
C LYS A 528 13.26 11.95 1.31
N ARG A 529 12.78 12.26 2.52
CA ARG A 529 11.64 11.55 3.11
C ARG A 529 10.36 11.76 2.29
N HIS A 530 10.17 12.97 1.77
CA HIS A 530 9.13 13.34 0.82
C HIS A 530 9.82 13.72 -0.48
N PRO A 531 9.87 12.83 -1.49
CA PRO A 531 10.54 13.12 -2.73
C PRO A 531 9.99 14.36 -3.43
N GLU A 532 10.92 15.16 -3.94
CA GLU A 532 10.64 16.43 -4.60
C GLU A 532 10.65 16.29 -6.13
N ILE A 533 11.35 15.29 -6.67
CA ILE A 533 11.63 15.17 -8.10
C ILE A 533 11.16 13.83 -8.62
N TRP A 534 10.17 13.85 -9.50
CA TRP A 534 9.56 12.66 -10.09
C TRP A 534 9.71 12.67 -11.59
N PHE A 535 10.29 11.62 -12.14
CA PHE A 535 10.53 11.51 -13.57
C PHE A 535 9.91 10.23 -14.14
N ARG A 536 9.09 10.39 -15.16
CA ARG A 536 8.49 9.32 -15.94
C ARG A 536 9.12 9.30 -17.33
N GLU A 537 9.67 8.14 -17.68
CA GLU A 537 10.10 7.79 -19.02
C GLU A 537 8.93 7.20 -19.83
N GLY A 538 9.17 6.77 -21.07
CA GLY A 538 8.20 6.04 -21.87
C GLY A 538 7.48 6.87 -22.92
N VAL A 539 6.24 6.45 -23.25
CA VAL A 539 5.46 7.02 -24.37
C VAL A 539 5.05 8.47 -24.11
N LYS A 540 4.86 8.83 -22.85
CA LYS A 540 4.48 10.17 -22.41
C LYS A 540 5.45 10.64 -21.32
N PRO A 541 6.63 11.13 -21.69
CA PRO A 541 7.61 11.58 -20.73
C PRO A 541 7.08 12.74 -19.88
N ALA A 542 7.36 12.71 -18.58
CA ALA A 542 6.92 13.75 -17.66
C ALA A 542 7.92 13.96 -16.53
N LEU A 543 8.02 15.20 -16.07
CA LEU A 543 8.79 15.62 -14.91
C LEU A 543 7.88 16.40 -13.97
N ALA A 544 7.80 15.98 -12.72
CA ALA A 544 7.17 16.77 -11.67
C ALA A 544 8.21 17.19 -10.63
N VAL A 545 8.19 18.47 -10.24
CA VAL A 545 9.06 19.04 -9.22
C VAL A 545 8.20 19.68 -8.15
N ILE A 546 8.33 19.24 -6.91
CA ILE A 546 7.48 19.62 -5.77
C ILE A 546 8.29 20.40 -4.76
N ASN A 547 7.77 21.55 -4.34
CA ASN A 547 8.28 22.30 -3.20
C ASN A 547 7.40 22.05 -1.97
N TRP A 548 7.87 21.22 -1.04
CA TRP A 548 7.16 20.93 0.21
C TRP A 548 7.37 22.01 1.29
N SER A 549 8.24 23.00 1.05
CA SER A 549 8.54 24.03 2.05
C SER A 549 7.55 25.21 1.97
N THR A 550 7.55 26.02 3.03
CA THR A 550 6.74 27.24 3.13
C THR A 550 7.43 28.48 2.54
N SER A 551 8.55 28.32 1.84
CA SER A 551 9.30 29.39 1.16
C SER A 551 9.55 29.05 -0.29
N ASP A 552 9.78 30.09 -1.12
CA ASP A 552 10.22 29.91 -2.50
C ASP A 552 11.51 29.10 -2.56
N ARG A 553 11.62 28.20 -3.52
CA ARG A 553 12.81 27.39 -3.72
C ARG A 553 13.24 27.36 -5.17
N LYS A 554 14.54 27.45 -5.35
CA LYS A 554 15.22 27.16 -6.61
C LYS A 554 15.77 25.73 -6.53
N ILE A 555 15.13 24.80 -7.26
CA ILE A 555 15.54 23.41 -7.32
C ILE A 555 16.45 23.23 -8.54
N THR A 556 17.62 22.63 -8.33
CA THR A 556 18.64 22.43 -9.36
C THR A 556 19.01 20.97 -9.50
N LEU A 557 19.24 20.50 -10.73
CA LEU A 557 19.65 19.12 -11.05
C LEU A 557 20.82 19.17 -12.03
N PRO A 558 21.91 18.42 -11.79
CA PRO A 558 23.03 18.35 -12.72
C PRO A 558 22.62 17.74 -14.07
N VAL A 559 22.86 18.43 -15.17
CA VAL A 559 22.59 17.93 -16.53
C VAL A 559 23.34 16.62 -16.81
N SER A 560 24.56 16.48 -16.26
CA SER A 560 25.41 15.29 -16.41
C SER A 560 24.80 14.03 -15.80
N GLU A 561 24.06 14.17 -14.70
CA GLU A 561 23.39 13.06 -14.02
C GLU A 561 22.03 12.75 -14.63
N PHE A 562 21.33 13.76 -15.15
CA PHE A 562 19.97 13.66 -15.67
C PHE A 562 19.84 14.19 -17.11
N PRO A 563 20.61 13.67 -18.08
CA PRO A 563 20.62 14.21 -19.46
C PRO A 563 19.26 14.10 -20.16
N SER A 564 18.43 13.13 -19.77
CA SER A 564 17.07 12.96 -20.30
C SER A 564 16.12 14.12 -19.96
N LEU A 565 16.42 14.91 -18.92
CA LEU A 565 15.62 16.09 -18.58
C LEU A 565 15.77 17.24 -19.56
N LYS A 566 16.81 17.23 -20.42
CA LYS A 566 17.02 18.24 -21.47
C LYS A 566 15.81 18.42 -22.38
N GLN A 567 15.02 17.37 -22.57
CA GLN A 567 13.81 17.42 -23.37
C GLN A 567 12.73 18.36 -22.84
N PHE A 568 12.80 18.76 -21.55
CA PHE A 568 11.84 19.69 -20.93
C PHE A 568 12.30 21.14 -20.91
N THR A 569 13.54 21.43 -21.33
CA THR A 569 14.06 22.82 -21.36
C THR A 569 13.18 23.71 -22.21
N GLY A 570 12.71 24.82 -21.63
CA GLY A 570 11.82 25.78 -22.27
C GLY A 570 10.34 25.39 -22.32
N ILE A 571 9.98 24.16 -21.91
CA ILE A 571 8.59 23.74 -21.79
C ILE A 571 8.00 24.39 -20.54
N ALA A 572 6.78 24.91 -20.64
CA ALA A 572 6.00 25.39 -19.52
C ALA A 572 5.29 24.23 -18.82
N ASP A 573 5.23 24.26 -17.49
CA ASP A 573 4.42 23.32 -16.73
C ASP A 573 2.92 23.49 -17.06
N ILE A 574 2.16 22.41 -16.88
CA ILE A 574 0.75 22.37 -17.28
C ILE A 574 -0.20 23.09 -16.31
N TRP A 575 0.26 23.50 -15.12
CA TRP A 575 -0.57 24.14 -14.10
C TRP A 575 -0.49 25.67 -14.14
N LYS A 576 0.73 26.22 -14.07
CA LYS A 576 0.98 27.66 -13.82
C LYS A 576 1.91 28.32 -14.84
N GLY A 577 2.43 27.58 -15.82
CA GLY A 577 3.35 28.08 -16.82
C GLY A 577 4.77 28.32 -16.33
N ILE A 578 5.17 27.71 -15.20
CA ILE A 578 6.55 27.69 -14.72
C ILE A 578 7.42 27.03 -15.80
N LYS A 579 8.64 27.51 -16.00
CA LYS A 579 9.56 26.96 -17.01
C LYS A 579 10.79 26.38 -16.35
N ILE A 580 11.28 25.29 -16.92
CA ILE A 580 12.61 24.77 -16.61
C ILE A 580 13.64 25.46 -17.50
N SER A 581 14.72 25.93 -16.90
CA SER A 581 15.88 26.51 -17.60
C SER A 581 17.10 25.62 -17.47
N GLU A 582 18.05 25.78 -18.39
CA GLU A 582 19.38 25.15 -18.32
C GLU A 582 20.43 26.25 -18.28
N GLU A 583 21.16 26.35 -17.18
CA GLU A 583 22.23 27.32 -16.98
C GLU A 583 23.44 26.66 -16.34
N LYS A 584 24.63 26.88 -16.91
CA LYS A 584 25.92 26.38 -16.39
C LYS A 584 25.94 24.87 -16.09
N GLY A 585 25.25 24.07 -16.89
CA GLY A 585 25.16 22.63 -16.72
C GLY A 585 24.19 22.16 -15.62
N LEU A 586 23.29 23.04 -15.19
CA LEU A 586 22.22 22.74 -14.23
C LEU A 586 20.87 23.00 -14.85
N PHE A 587 19.95 22.05 -14.72
CA PHE A 587 18.52 22.30 -14.88
C PHE A 587 18.04 23.04 -13.63
N THR A 588 17.23 24.08 -13.85
CA THR A 588 16.76 24.94 -12.77
C THR A 588 15.27 25.19 -12.91
N VAL A 589 14.57 25.06 -11.78
CA VAL A 589 13.13 25.37 -11.64
C VAL A 589 12.92 26.20 -10.39
N ASP A 590 12.33 27.40 -10.56
CA ASP A 590 11.90 28.23 -9.44
C ASP A 590 10.46 27.88 -9.08
N ILE A 591 10.24 27.40 -7.85
CA ILE A 591 8.95 26.86 -7.41
C ILE A 591 8.46 27.59 -6.15
N PRO A 592 7.25 28.17 -6.18
CA PRO A 592 6.63 28.80 -5.03
C PRO A 592 6.43 27.83 -3.84
N PRO A 593 6.14 28.35 -2.66
CA PRO A 593 5.87 27.54 -1.47
C PRO A 593 4.70 26.58 -1.69
N LEU A 594 4.81 25.36 -1.14
CA LEU A 594 3.75 24.35 -1.14
C LEU A 594 3.09 24.20 -2.53
N SER A 595 3.92 24.00 -3.56
CA SER A 595 3.43 23.92 -4.94
C SER A 595 4.22 22.91 -5.77
N VAL A 596 3.74 22.64 -6.97
CA VAL A 596 4.34 21.70 -7.92
C VAL A 596 4.38 22.30 -9.32
N ALA A 597 5.44 22.01 -10.06
CA ALA A 597 5.51 22.19 -11.51
C ALA A 597 5.47 20.80 -12.18
N TRP A 598 4.56 20.61 -13.14
CA TRP A 598 4.41 19.35 -13.87
C TRP A 598 4.59 19.57 -15.36
N PHE A 599 5.71 19.10 -15.88
CA PHE A 599 6.09 19.18 -17.29
C PHE A 599 5.72 17.87 -17.99
N VAL A 600 5.02 17.93 -19.11
CA VAL A 600 4.62 16.77 -19.92
C VAL A 600 4.98 17.03 -21.38
N LYS A 601 5.48 15.99 -22.06
CA LYS A 601 5.86 16.04 -23.46
C LYS A 601 5.04 15.08 -24.32
#